data_cbe2e1fb0aff86ba2154fbef00eb4940
#
_entry.id   cbe2e1fb0aff86ba2154fbef00eb4940
#
_cell.length_a   1.000
_cell.length_b   1.000
_cell.length_c   1.000
_cell.angle_alpha   90.00
_cell.angle_beta   90.00
_cell.angle_gamma   90.00
#
_symmetry.space_group_name_H-M   'P 1'
#
loop_
_entity.id
_entity.type
_entity.pdbx_description
1 polymer ?
#
loop_
_entity_poly.entity_id
_entity_poly.type
_entity_poly.pdbx_seq_one_letter_code
_entity_poly.pdbx_strand_id
1 'polypeptide(L)'
;MEMIMKEYKNDWVSNSIMYKKGVGGGKSGVTHQLTESVQGQYVYTMGPYSDPVLNIKPGDQVICETRDAFEGKITSENDKPSEILEMPFLNPQCGPIMVEGAVKGDTIAVHIESMVPRGPQPRGTCCMIKEFGALTGTYYTATLNDPLPEKVRKVNIDEENVYWSQRVTLPYRPHIGTLSCSPEIDSINSLTPDNHGGNMDLPDMGPGTVTYLPVRSPGGRVFIGDAHACQGDGEVCGVAVEYPTAVSYTHLRAHET
;
A
#
# COMPACT_ATOMS: atom_id res chain seq x y z
N MET A 1 2.21 12.02 -28.45
CA MET A 1 2.32 11.20 -27.20
C MET A 1 3.04 11.96 -26.08
N GLU A 2 4.12 12.72 -26.35
CA GLU A 2 4.80 13.57 -25.34
C GLU A 2 3.96 14.74 -24.80
N MET A 3 3.07 15.32 -25.62
CA MET A 3 2.24 16.46 -25.20
C MET A 3 1.13 16.06 -24.21
N ILE A 4 0.57 14.84 -24.35
CA ILE A 4 -0.46 14.31 -23.44
C ILE A 4 0.13 13.98 -22.07
N MET A 5 1.39 13.51 -22.03
CA MET A 5 2.06 13.14 -20.78
C MET A 5 2.52 14.35 -19.96
N LYS A 6 2.74 15.53 -20.59
CA LYS A 6 3.09 16.78 -19.88
C LYS A 6 1.87 17.43 -19.19
N GLU A 7 0.70 17.31 -19.77
CA GLU A 7 -0.54 17.79 -19.15
C GLU A 7 -0.93 16.95 -17.94
N TYR A 8 -0.75 15.63 -18.01
CA TYR A 8 -1.07 14.73 -16.88
C TYR A 8 -0.20 14.96 -15.64
N LYS A 9 1.08 15.33 -15.80
CA LYS A 9 1.97 15.63 -14.65
C LYS A 9 1.57 16.90 -13.87
N ASN A 10 0.89 17.84 -14.50
CA ASN A 10 0.57 19.13 -13.87
C ASN A 10 -0.82 19.20 -13.22
N ASP A 11 -1.75 18.35 -13.63
CA ASP A 11 -3.13 18.42 -13.12
C ASP A 11 -3.33 17.71 -11.77
N TRP A 12 -2.51 16.72 -11.45
CA TRP A 12 -2.59 16.01 -10.16
C TRP A 12 -2.08 16.85 -8.99
N VAL A 13 -1.11 17.71 -9.20
CA VAL A 13 -0.56 18.61 -8.15
C VAL A 13 -1.48 19.82 -7.92
N SER A 14 -2.27 20.22 -8.90
CA SER A 14 -3.12 21.43 -8.83
C SER A 14 -4.55 21.17 -8.33
N ASN A 15 -5.05 19.94 -8.41
CA ASN A 15 -6.43 19.59 -8.06
C ASN A 15 -6.60 18.87 -6.72
N SER A 16 -5.57 18.76 -5.87
CA SER A 16 -5.78 18.39 -4.48
C SER A 16 -6.53 19.50 -3.74
N ILE A 17 -7.83 19.54 -3.97
CA ILE A 17 -8.79 20.55 -3.47
C ILE A 17 -8.90 20.57 -1.93
N MET A 18 -8.20 19.73 -1.21
CA MET A 18 -8.33 19.59 0.24
C MET A 18 -7.14 20.05 1.09
N TYR A 19 -6.06 20.53 0.52
CA TYR A 19 -5.01 21.15 1.32
C TYR A 19 -5.14 22.70 1.36
N LYS A 20 -6.33 23.20 1.63
CA LYS A 20 -6.48 24.56 2.12
C LYS A 20 -6.20 24.54 3.62
N LYS A 21 -5.10 25.23 4.03
CA LYS A 21 -4.82 25.67 5.39
C LYS A 21 -6.08 25.68 6.28
N GLY A 22 -6.22 24.73 7.18
CA GLY A 22 -7.36 24.73 8.07
C GLY A 22 -7.55 23.49 8.92
N VAL A 23 -6.92 22.35 8.61
CA VAL A 23 -6.85 21.25 9.57
C VAL A 23 -5.67 21.57 10.48
N GLY A 24 -5.94 22.24 11.58
CA GLY A 24 -4.96 22.69 12.56
C GLY A 24 -4.39 21.52 13.39
N GLY A 25 -3.63 20.66 12.74
CA GLY A 25 -2.67 19.79 13.39
C GLY A 25 -1.33 20.49 13.31
N GLY A 26 -0.89 21.12 14.38
CA GLY A 26 0.48 21.61 14.46
C GLY A 26 1.40 20.44 14.15
N LYS A 27 2.36 20.64 13.20
CA LYS A 27 3.44 19.67 13.02
C LYS A 27 4.09 19.48 14.38
N SER A 28 3.95 18.33 15.04
CA SER A 28 4.65 18.05 16.29
C SER A 28 6.16 17.99 16.05
N GLY A 29 6.52 17.78 14.80
CA GLY A 29 7.90 17.84 14.31
C GLY A 29 8.72 16.60 14.60
N VAL A 30 8.15 15.55 15.17
CA VAL A 30 8.86 14.29 15.40
C VAL A 30 8.70 13.38 14.18
N THR A 31 9.84 12.93 13.64
CA THR A 31 9.88 11.90 12.59
C THR A 31 10.32 10.58 13.21
N HIS A 32 9.49 9.56 13.04
CA HIS A 32 9.76 8.20 13.48
C HIS A 32 10.25 7.36 12.28
N GLN A 33 11.24 6.51 12.52
CA GLN A 33 11.75 5.57 11.52
C GLN A 33 11.25 4.17 11.86
N LEU A 34 10.32 3.65 11.08
CA LEU A 34 9.84 2.27 11.19
C LEU A 34 10.58 1.42 10.15
N THR A 35 11.84 1.16 10.42
CA THR A 35 12.70 0.29 9.60
C THR A 35 12.31 -1.18 9.78
N GLU A 36 12.78 -2.05 8.89
CA GLU A 36 12.59 -3.51 9.03
C GLU A 36 13.07 -4.03 10.40
N SER A 37 14.16 -3.48 10.93
CA SER A 37 14.67 -3.88 12.25
C SER A 37 13.79 -3.42 13.41
N VAL A 38 13.11 -2.29 13.29
CA VAL A 38 12.15 -1.78 14.29
C VAL A 38 10.82 -2.52 14.17
N GLN A 39 10.34 -2.78 12.95
CA GLN A 39 9.16 -3.58 12.69
C GLN A 39 9.31 -5.00 13.24
N GLY A 40 10.49 -5.59 13.07
CA GLY A 40 10.76 -6.97 13.45
C GLY A 40 9.96 -7.95 12.59
N GLN A 41 8.81 -8.39 13.08
CA GLN A 41 7.91 -9.28 12.35
C GLN A 41 6.81 -8.50 11.65
N TYR A 42 6.70 -8.68 10.33
CA TYR A 42 5.55 -8.20 9.56
C TYR A 42 4.32 -9.05 9.85
N VAL A 43 3.15 -8.46 9.71
CA VAL A 43 1.88 -9.13 10.00
C VAL A 43 1.04 -9.32 8.74
N TYR A 44 0.22 -10.36 8.73
CA TYR A 44 -0.68 -10.70 7.62
C TYR A 44 -2.15 -10.59 8.01
N THR A 45 -2.39 -10.05 9.20
CA THR A 45 -3.74 -9.76 9.68
C THR A 45 -3.77 -8.39 10.34
N MET A 46 -4.84 -7.67 10.11
CA MET A 46 -5.13 -6.37 10.70
C MET A 46 -6.17 -6.55 11.79
N GLY A 47 -5.78 -6.36 13.03
CA GLY A 47 -6.67 -6.60 14.18
C GLY A 47 -6.15 -6.01 15.49
N PRO A 48 -6.96 -6.04 16.57
CA PRO A 48 -6.65 -5.36 17.82
C PRO A 48 -5.71 -6.15 18.75
N TYR A 49 -5.29 -7.36 18.34
CA TYR A 49 -4.62 -8.30 19.26
C TYR A 49 -3.09 -8.28 19.19
N SER A 50 -2.51 -7.68 18.15
CA SER A 50 -1.06 -7.53 18.03
C SER A 50 -0.58 -6.35 18.87
N ASP A 51 0.58 -6.49 19.53
CA ASP A 51 1.22 -5.38 20.23
C ASP A 51 1.70 -4.30 19.25
N PRO A 52 1.55 -3.02 19.59
CA PRO A 52 2.01 -1.93 18.75
C PRO A 52 3.54 -1.93 18.64
N VAL A 53 4.04 -1.79 17.41
CA VAL A 53 5.48 -1.62 17.15
C VAL A 53 5.93 -0.18 17.33
N LEU A 54 4.98 0.77 17.26
CA LEU A 54 5.24 2.19 17.37
C LEU A 54 4.05 2.92 18.02
N ASN A 55 4.33 3.90 18.88
CA ASN A 55 3.35 4.84 19.39
C ASN A 55 3.74 6.24 18.93
N ILE A 56 2.80 6.99 18.37
CA ILE A 56 3.01 8.32 17.80
C ILE A 56 1.95 9.30 18.28
N LYS A 57 2.26 10.58 18.20
CA LYS A 57 1.28 11.65 18.44
C LYS A 57 0.64 12.10 17.13
N PRO A 58 -0.59 12.61 17.18
CA PRO A 58 -1.18 13.26 16.01
C PRO A 58 -0.25 14.38 15.49
N GLY A 59 0.06 14.34 14.18
CA GLY A 59 0.98 15.27 13.53
C GLY A 59 2.43 14.80 13.46
N ASP A 60 2.77 13.67 14.08
CA ASP A 60 4.07 13.03 13.86
C ASP A 60 4.13 12.43 12.45
N GLN A 61 5.34 12.45 11.89
CA GLN A 61 5.65 11.79 10.63
C GLN A 61 6.21 10.39 10.89
N VAL A 62 5.84 9.43 10.06
CA VAL A 62 6.45 8.10 10.05
C VAL A 62 7.08 7.85 8.68
N ILE A 63 8.30 7.35 8.66
CA ILE A 63 8.94 6.78 7.49
C ILE A 63 8.98 5.28 7.67
N CYS A 64 8.19 4.57 6.87
CA CYS A 64 7.96 3.14 7.00
C CYS A 64 8.65 2.39 5.86
N GLU A 65 9.42 1.36 6.18
CA GLU A 65 10.02 0.46 5.20
C GLU A 65 9.10 -0.72 4.92
N THR A 66 8.36 -0.68 3.80
CA THR A 66 7.52 -1.80 3.38
C THR A 66 8.33 -2.86 2.65
N ARG A 67 7.83 -4.10 2.64
CA ARG A 67 8.24 -5.16 1.72
C ARG A 67 7.29 -5.23 0.54
N ASP A 68 7.74 -5.87 -0.55
CA ASP A 68 6.80 -6.24 -1.61
C ASP A 68 5.79 -7.29 -1.12
N ALA A 69 4.67 -7.44 -1.82
CA ALA A 69 3.59 -8.35 -1.44
C ALA A 69 4.04 -9.80 -1.24
N PHE A 70 5.19 -10.20 -1.80
CA PHE A 70 5.74 -11.56 -1.80
C PHE A 70 6.94 -11.73 -0.88
N GLU A 71 7.32 -10.70 -0.10
CA GLU A 71 8.52 -10.69 0.77
C GLU A 71 9.83 -11.01 0.02
N GLY A 72 9.93 -10.67 -1.25
CA GLY A 72 11.10 -10.99 -2.07
C GLY A 72 11.23 -12.45 -2.47
N LYS A 73 10.23 -13.31 -2.19
CA LYS A 73 10.28 -14.75 -2.52
C LYS A 73 10.28 -15.01 -4.02
N ILE A 74 9.66 -14.12 -4.81
CA ILE A 74 9.69 -14.20 -6.28
C ILE A 74 10.94 -13.49 -6.79
N THR A 75 11.91 -14.26 -7.23
CA THR A 75 13.25 -13.79 -7.60
C THR A 75 13.52 -13.77 -9.09
N SER A 76 12.82 -14.58 -9.86
CA SER A 76 13.06 -14.85 -11.28
C SER A 76 11.77 -14.83 -12.09
N GLU A 77 11.86 -14.46 -13.38
CA GLU A 77 10.74 -14.60 -14.32
C GLU A 77 10.38 -16.07 -14.66
N ASN A 78 11.23 -17.01 -14.25
CA ASN A 78 10.96 -18.45 -14.38
C ASN A 78 10.27 -19.05 -13.16
N ASP A 79 10.10 -18.27 -12.10
CA ASP A 79 9.43 -18.71 -10.89
C ASP A 79 7.95 -18.98 -11.18
N LYS A 80 7.40 -19.96 -10.46
CA LYS A 80 5.96 -20.23 -10.46
C LYS A 80 5.37 -19.80 -9.12
N PRO A 81 4.63 -18.72 -9.09
CA PRO A 81 4.03 -18.21 -7.86
C PRO A 81 3.27 -19.25 -7.05
N SER A 82 2.49 -20.13 -7.70
CA SER A 82 1.73 -21.18 -7.00
C SER A 82 2.59 -22.26 -6.32
N GLU A 83 3.87 -22.39 -6.69
CA GLU A 83 4.81 -23.34 -6.08
C GLU A 83 5.65 -22.69 -4.96
N ILE A 84 5.69 -21.35 -4.89
CA ILE A 84 6.57 -20.55 -4.00
C ILE A 84 5.77 -19.86 -2.90
N LEU A 85 4.61 -19.30 -3.27
CA LEU A 85 3.80 -18.47 -2.37
C LEU A 85 2.89 -19.36 -1.51
N GLU A 86 2.78 -19.01 -0.25
CA GLU A 86 1.93 -19.69 0.72
C GLU A 86 0.72 -18.82 1.04
N MET A 87 -0.42 -19.16 0.43
CA MET A 87 -1.68 -18.46 0.72
C MET A 87 -2.18 -18.83 2.12
N PRO A 88 -2.74 -17.88 2.88
CA PRO A 88 -3.01 -16.48 2.56
C PRO A 88 -1.93 -15.50 3.04
N PHE A 89 -0.68 -15.93 3.23
CA PHE A 89 0.41 -15.11 3.78
C PHE A 89 1.07 -14.27 2.69
N LEU A 90 0.30 -13.36 2.11
CA LEU A 90 0.73 -12.31 1.17
C LEU A 90 0.47 -10.94 1.79
N ASN A 91 1.02 -9.89 1.17
CA ASN A 91 0.89 -8.49 1.58
C ASN A 91 1.31 -8.28 3.04
N PRO A 92 2.60 -8.43 3.37
CA PRO A 92 3.14 -8.19 4.70
C PRO A 92 2.93 -6.72 5.10
N GLN A 93 2.31 -6.49 6.28
CA GLN A 93 1.99 -5.16 6.77
C GLN A 93 2.97 -4.69 7.84
N CYS A 94 3.36 -3.42 7.75
CA CYS A 94 3.96 -2.68 8.84
C CYS A 94 2.89 -2.28 9.86
N GLY A 95 3.26 -2.24 11.13
CA GLY A 95 2.36 -1.92 12.23
C GLY A 95 2.15 -3.10 13.18
N PRO A 96 1.21 -2.98 14.13
CA PRO A 96 0.30 -1.85 14.35
C PRO A 96 1.01 -0.59 14.86
N ILE A 97 0.60 0.57 14.36
CA ILE A 97 1.07 1.87 14.82
C ILE A 97 -0.07 2.52 15.60
N MET A 98 0.16 2.85 16.87
CA MET A 98 -0.83 3.51 17.70
C MET A 98 -0.71 5.02 17.64
N VAL A 99 -1.83 5.69 17.44
CA VAL A 99 -1.95 7.16 17.50
C VAL A 99 -2.48 7.55 18.89
N GLU A 100 -1.68 8.29 19.65
CA GLU A 100 -2.05 8.71 21.00
C GLU A 100 -3.38 9.47 21.05
N GLY A 101 -4.23 9.10 21.98
CA GLY A 101 -5.51 9.73 22.22
C GLY A 101 -6.61 9.39 21.21
N ALA A 102 -6.34 8.62 20.16
CA ALA A 102 -7.37 8.16 19.26
C ALA A 102 -8.29 7.14 19.95
N VAL A 103 -9.60 7.37 19.90
CA VAL A 103 -10.61 6.51 20.54
C VAL A 103 -11.67 6.09 19.51
N LYS A 104 -12.42 5.05 19.83
CA LYS A 104 -13.53 4.59 18.98
C LYS A 104 -14.50 5.74 18.67
N GLY A 105 -14.82 5.90 17.39
CA GLY A 105 -15.67 6.97 16.86
C GLY A 105 -14.88 8.15 16.27
N ASP A 106 -13.58 8.24 16.53
CA ASP A 106 -12.71 9.20 15.83
C ASP A 106 -12.45 8.75 14.38
N THR A 107 -11.89 9.66 13.62
CA THR A 107 -11.32 9.39 12.30
C THR A 107 -9.82 9.68 12.31
N ILE A 108 -9.02 8.79 11.74
CA ILE A 108 -7.61 9.05 11.45
C ILE A 108 -7.48 9.44 9.99
N ALA A 109 -6.83 10.58 9.73
CA ALA A 109 -6.44 11.02 8.40
C ALA A 109 -4.96 10.67 8.17
N VAL A 110 -4.70 9.82 7.20
CA VAL A 110 -3.34 9.43 6.80
C VAL A 110 -2.97 10.18 5.53
N HIS A 111 -2.02 11.11 5.64
CA HIS A 111 -1.48 11.85 4.50
C HIS A 111 -0.20 11.19 4.01
N ILE A 112 -0.21 10.65 2.80
CA ILE A 112 0.98 10.08 2.16
C ILE A 112 1.78 11.23 1.55
N GLU A 113 3.00 11.42 2.02
CA GLU A 113 3.87 12.52 1.59
C GLU A 113 4.79 12.12 0.45
N SER A 114 5.39 10.93 0.55
CA SER A 114 6.28 10.39 -0.47
C SER A 114 6.36 8.88 -0.43
N MET A 115 6.72 8.29 -1.56
CA MET A 115 7.03 6.87 -1.71
C MET A 115 8.28 6.75 -2.56
N VAL A 116 9.34 6.18 -2.00
CA VAL A 116 10.64 6.07 -2.66
C VAL A 116 11.05 4.60 -2.78
N PRO A 117 11.37 4.12 -4.00
CA PRO A 117 11.81 2.74 -4.20
C PRO A 117 13.05 2.41 -3.36
N ARG A 118 13.06 1.26 -2.70
CA ARG A 118 14.17 0.84 -1.83
C ARG A 118 15.20 0.00 -2.56
N GLY A 119 16.44 0.11 -2.08
CA GLY A 119 17.59 -0.66 -2.55
C GLY A 119 18.40 0.03 -3.64
N PRO A 120 19.62 -0.47 -3.91
CA PRO A 120 20.54 0.15 -4.86
C PRO A 120 20.12 -0.01 -6.32
N GLN A 121 19.31 -0.98 -6.62
CA GLN A 121 18.70 -1.24 -7.92
C GLN A 121 17.25 -1.67 -7.68
N PRO A 122 16.32 -0.70 -7.47
CA PRO A 122 14.95 -1.02 -7.14
C PRO A 122 14.28 -1.84 -8.24
N ARG A 123 13.57 -2.88 -7.82
CA ARG A 123 12.84 -3.77 -8.71
C ARG A 123 11.42 -3.97 -8.24
N GLY A 124 10.53 -4.07 -9.22
CA GLY A 124 9.15 -4.50 -9.00
C GLY A 124 8.91 -5.88 -9.57
N THR A 125 7.87 -6.51 -9.06
CA THR A 125 7.38 -7.81 -9.49
C THR A 125 5.91 -7.68 -9.85
N CYS A 126 5.54 -8.07 -11.07
CA CYS A 126 4.15 -8.29 -11.42
C CYS A 126 4.00 -9.74 -11.84
N CYS A 127 2.93 -10.42 -11.43
CA CYS A 127 2.73 -11.80 -11.81
C CYS A 127 1.25 -12.15 -11.97
N MET A 128 0.99 -13.17 -12.73
CA MET A 128 -0.28 -13.91 -12.71
C MET A 128 -0.10 -15.13 -11.84
N ILE A 129 -0.92 -15.24 -10.80
CA ILE A 129 -0.92 -16.35 -9.85
C ILE A 129 -2.11 -17.25 -10.21
N LYS A 130 -1.88 -18.56 -10.25
CA LYS A 130 -2.94 -19.53 -10.52
C LYS A 130 -4.10 -19.36 -9.53
N GLU A 131 -5.32 -19.31 -10.06
CA GLU A 131 -6.55 -19.16 -9.28
C GLU A 131 -6.65 -17.84 -8.49
N PHE A 132 -5.90 -16.81 -8.91
CA PHE A 132 -5.91 -15.49 -8.29
C PHE A 132 -6.09 -14.40 -9.36
N GLY A 133 -6.90 -13.38 -9.06
CA GLY A 133 -7.25 -12.34 -10.04
C GLY A 133 -8.19 -12.80 -11.15
N ALA A 134 -8.59 -11.89 -12.03
CA ALA A 134 -9.61 -12.15 -13.04
C ALA A 134 -9.10 -12.88 -14.28
N LEU A 135 -7.79 -12.94 -14.52
CA LEU A 135 -7.23 -13.47 -15.77
C LEU A 135 -6.83 -14.95 -15.68
N THR A 136 -6.60 -15.47 -14.49
CA THR A 136 -6.16 -16.86 -14.30
C THR A 136 -7.31 -17.82 -14.02
N GLY A 137 -8.51 -17.32 -13.90
CA GLY A 137 -9.72 -18.09 -13.61
C GLY A 137 -9.69 -18.75 -12.23
N THR A 138 -10.77 -18.62 -11.50
CA THR A 138 -10.95 -19.36 -10.25
C THR A 138 -12.16 -20.28 -10.38
N TYR A 139 -12.31 -21.24 -9.48
CA TYR A 139 -13.52 -22.04 -9.38
C TYR A 139 -14.79 -21.16 -9.25
N TYR A 140 -14.64 -19.97 -8.63
CA TYR A 140 -15.73 -19.04 -8.39
C TYR A 140 -15.89 -17.95 -9.46
N THR A 141 -14.84 -17.66 -10.23
CA THR A 141 -14.85 -16.66 -11.30
C THR A 141 -14.62 -17.35 -12.63
N ALA A 142 -15.73 -17.80 -13.25
CA ALA A 142 -15.66 -18.27 -14.63
C ALA A 142 -15.33 -17.09 -15.55
N THR A 143 -14.20 -17.16 -16.23
CA THR A 143 -13.84 -16.22 -17.28
C THR A 143 -14.47 -16.67 -18.61
N LEU A 144 -14.70 -15.71 -19.53
CA LEU A 144 -15.21 -16.02 -20.88
C LEU A 144 -14.16 -16.75 -21.73
N ASN A 145 -12.92 -16.78 -21.31
CA ASN A 145 -11.79 -17.41 -22.00
C ASN A 145 -11.10 -18.41 -21.06
N ASP A 146 -10.30 -19.29 -21.64
CA ASP A 146 -9.44 -20.17 -20.87
C ASP A 146 -8.51 -19.34 -19.95
N PRO A 147 -8.23 -19.82 -18.72
CA PRO A 147 -7.32 -19.15 -17.80
C PRO A 147 -5.94 -18.94 -18.43
N LEU A 148 -5.39 -17.75 -18.27
CA LEU A 148 -4.02 -17.47 -18.65
C LEU A 148 -3.05 -18.25 -17.74
N PRO A 149 -1.91 -18.69 -18.26
CA PRO A 149 -0.90 -19.39 -17.47
C PRO A 149 -0.24 -18.43 -16.46
N GLU A 150 0.29 -18.99 -15.39
CA GLU A 150 1.16 -18.26 -14.50
C GLU A 150 2.32 -17.64 -15.24
N LYS A 151 2.66 -16.42 -14.87
CA LYS A 151 3.77 -15.69 -15.47
C LYS A 151 4.28 -14.65 -14.49
N VAL A 152 5.59 -14.53 -14.41
CA VAL A 152 6.28 -13.48 -13.63
C VAL A 152 6.91 -12.48 -14.59
N ARG A 153 6.83 -11.21 -14.22
CA ARG A 153 7.56 -10.12 -14.83
C ARG A 153 8.35 -9.38 -13.73
N LYS A 154 9.67 -9.33 -13.87
CA LYS A 154 10.54 -8.50 -13.04
C LYS A 154 10.90 -7.24 -13.80
N VAL A 155 10.73 -6.08 -13.18
CA VAL A 155 10.95 -4.78 -13.81
C VAL A 155 11.92 -3.94 -12.98
N ASN A 156 12.71 -3.09 -13.63
CA ASN A 156 13.47 -2.06 -12.94
C ASN A 156 12.57 -0.84 -12.70
N ILE A 157 12.82 -0.16 -11.59
CA ILE A 157 12.04 1.01 -11.18
C ILE A 157 13.00 2.11 -10.79
N ASP A 158 12.68 3.34 -11.16
CA ASP A 158 13.24 4.55 -10.56
C ASP A 158 12.09 5.49 -10.12
N GLU A 159 12.42 6.69 -9.66
CA GLU A 159 11.42 7.65 -9.16
C GLU A 159 10.55 8.30 -10.27
N GLU A 160 10.81 7.97 -11.52
CA GLU A 160 10.04 8.49 -12.66
C GLU A 160 9.35 7.38 -13.45
N ASN A 161 9.96 6.19 -13.53
CA ASN A 161 9.60 5.19 -14.50
C ASN A 161 9.60 3.76 -13.94
N VAL A 162 8.72 2.94 -14.51
CA VAL A 162 8.71 1.49 -14.42
C VAL A 162 9.09 0.95 -15.80
N TYR A 163 10.23 0.31 -15.92
CA TYR A 163 10.77 -0.19 -17.18
C TYR A 163 10.19 -1.57 -17.49
N TRP A 164 8.98 -1.59 -18.04
CA TRP A 164 8.23 -2.82 -18.29
C TRP A 164 8.89 -3.76 -19.29
N SER A 165 9.47 -3.21 -20.34
CA SER A 165 10.23 -3.96 -21.36
C SER A 165 11.18 -3.02 -22.12
N GLN A 166 11.95 -3.57 -23.04
CA GLN A 166 12.79 -2.75 -23.95
C GLN A 166 12.00 -1.73 -24.80
N ARG A 167 10.68 -1.94 -24.95
CA ARG A 167 9.81 -1.12 -25.81
C ARG A 167 8.76 -0.33 -25.03
N VAL A 168 8.53 -0.69 -23.78
CA VAL A 168 7.45 -0.12 -22.96
C VAL A 168 8.02 0.37 -21.66
N THR A 169 7.86 1.64 -21.41
CA THR A 169 8.12 2.30 -20.14
C THR A 169 6.80 2.88 -19.64
N LEU A 170 6.46 2.59 -18.40
CA LEU A 170 5.27 3.11 -17.72
C LEU A 170 5.69 4.22 -16.74
N PRO A 171 4.85 5.20 -16.49
CA PRO A 171 5.15 6.20 -15.45
C PRO A 171 5.15 5.52 -14.08
N TYR A 172 6.10 5.93 -13.23
CA TYR A 172 6.07 5.61 -11.80
C TYR A 172 4.94 6.43 -11.16
N ARG A 173 3.87 5.74 -10.77
CA ARG A 173 2.69 6.30 -10.10
C ARG A 173 2.41 5.50 -8.84
N PRO A 174 3.25 5.70 -7.81
CA PRO A 174 3.18 4.86 -6.63
C PRO A 174 1.94 5.14 -5.80
N HIS A 175 1.42 4.09 -5.19
CA HIS A 175 0.34 4.16 -4.21
C HIS A 175 0.42 2.99 -3.23
N ILE A 176 -0.34 3.08 -2.16
CA ILE A 176 -0.48 2.03 -1.17
C ILE A 176 -1.71 1.19 -1.50
N GLY A 177 -1.53 -0.11 -1.67
CA GLY A 177 -2.63 -1.05 -1.85
C GLY A 177 -3.37 -1.29 -0.54
N THR A 178 -2.64 -1.58 0.54
CA THR A 178 -3.23 -1.89 1.85
C THR A 178 -2.94 -0.81 2.88
N LEU A 179 -4.01 -0.17 3.38
CA LEU A 179 -3.97 0.82 4.45
C LEU A 179 -5.21 0.66 5.33
N SER A 180 -5.04 0.47 6.64
CA SER A 180 -6.17 0.23 7.54
C SER A 180 -5.98 0.78 8.95
N CYS A 181 -7.10 0.99 9.64
CA CYS A 181 -7.17 0.94 11.08
C CYS A 181 -7.65 -0.46 11.53
N SER A 182 -7.31 -0.86 12.75
CA SER A 182 -7.79 -2.14 13.29
C SER A 182 -9.32 -2.18 13.36
N PRO A 183 -9.96 -3.29 12.96
CA PRO A 183 -11.33 -3.59 13.38
C PRO A 183 -11.47 -3.60 14.91
N GLU A 184 -12.71 -3.62 15.41
CA GLU A 184 -12.98 -3.63 16.85
C GLU A 184 -12.62 -4.96 17.52
N ILE A 185 -12.98 -6.06 16.89
CA ILE A 185 -12.88 -7.42 17.45
C ILE A 185 -12.17 -8.37 16.49
N ASP A 186 -12.43 -8.26 15.20
CA ASP A 186 -11.93 -9.21 14.21
C ASP A 186 -10.44 -8.99 13.89
N SER A 187 -9.79 -10.05 13.41
CA SER A 187 -8.51 -9.98 12.71
C SER A 187 -8.73 -10.33 11.26
N ILE A 188 -8.63 -9.33 10.38
CA ILE A 188 -8.90 -9.46 8.95
C ILE A 188 -7.59 -9.67 8.21
N ASN A 189 -7.59 -10.61 7.26
CA ASN A 189 -6.41 -10.89 6.44
C ASN A 189 -6.01 -9.67 5.61
N SER A 190 -4.71 -9.46 5.41
CA SER A 190 -4.13 -8.34 4.67
C SER A 190 -4.55 -8.27 3.19
N LEU A 191 -5.15 -9.32 2.64
CA LEU A 191 -5.70 -9.36 1.27
C LEU A 191 -7.15 -8.89 1.19
N THR A 192 -7.76 -8.46 2.30
CA THR A 192 -9.21 -8.21 2.34
C THR A 192 -9.51 -6.75 2.69
N PRO A 193 -10.24 -6.02 1.84
CA PRO A 193 -10.78 -4.71 2.17
C PRO A 193 -12.11 -4.84 2.93
N ASP A 194 -12.39 -3.90 3.84
CA ASP A 194 -13.68 -3.76 4.51
C ASP A 194 -13.78 -2.33 5.09
N ASN A 195 -14.74 -2.12 5.99
CA ASN A 195 -15.00 -0.85 6.67
C ASN A 195 -13.86 -0.32 7.57
N HIS A 196 -12.78 -1.09 7.75
CA HIS A 196 -11.54 -0.70 8.40
C HIS A 196 -10.51 -0.11 7.43
N GLY A 197 -10.79 -0.06 6.15
CA GLY A 197 -9.85 0.12 5.04
C GLY A 197 -9.42 -1.23 4.50
N GLY A 198 -8.16 -1.62 4.69
CA GLY A 198 -7.61 -2.90 4.24
C GLY A 198 -7.02 -2.82 2.85
N ASN A 199 -7.10 -3.93 2.12
CA ASN A 199 -6.56 -4.07 0.76
C ASN A 199 -7.49 -3.42 -0.26
N MET A 200 -7.39 -2.10 -0.39
CA MET A 200 -8.29 -1.32 -1.24
C MET A 200 -7.80 -1.22 -2.69
N ASP A 201 -6.50 -1.39 -2.92
CA ASP A 201 -5.85 -1.35 -4.24
C ASP A 201 -6.30 -0.17 -5.10
N LEU A 202 -6.42 0.97 -4.44
CA LEU A 202 -6.91 2.20 -5.04
C LEU A 202 -5.75 3.05 -5.54
N PRO A 203 -5.57 3.24 -6.88
CA PRO A 203 -4.45 4.02 -7.42
C PRO A 203 -4.38 5.46 -6.96
N ASP A 204 -5.46 5.98 -6.36
CA ASP A 204 -5.52 7.34 -5.82
C ASP A 204 -4.86 7.47 -4.44
N MET A 205 -4.50 6.36 -3.76
CA MET A 205 -3.82 6.41 -2.45
C MET A 205 -2.31 6.59 -2.57
N GLY A 206 -1.88 7.61 -3.29
CA GLY A 206 -0.48 7.93 -3.55
C GLY A 206 0.00 9.23 -2.89
N PRO A 207 1.25 9.65 -3.16
CA PRO A 207 1.81 10.88 -2.63
C PRO A 207 0.93 12.12 -2.88
N GLY A 208 0.72 12.92 -1.83
CA GLY A 208 -0.12 14.13 -1.85
C GLY A 208 -1.59 13.88 -1.51
N THR A 209 -2.00 12.64 -1.27
CA THR A 209 -3.40 12.29 -0.93
C THR A 209 -3.59 12.06 0.56
N VAL A 210 -4.83 12.17 1.00
CA VAL A 210 -5.24 11.90 2.39
C VAL A 210 -6.34 10.87 2.41
N THR A 211 -6.09 9.76 3.11
CA THR A 211 -7.07 8.71 3.36
C THR A 211 -7.65 8.85 4.75
N TYR A 212 -8.97 8.84 4.87
CA TYR A 212 -9.69 8.92 6.14
C TYR A 212 -10.19 7.54 6.56
N LEU A 213 -9.76 7.09 7.73
CA LEU A 213 -10.09 5.77 8.27
C LEU A 213 -10.83 5.88 9.61
N PRO A 214 -11.90 5.12 9.82
CA PRO A 214 -12.63 5.12 11.08
C PRO A 214 -11.85 4.42 12.18
N VAL A 215 -11.76 5.03 13.36
CA VAL A 215 -11.17 4.41 14.54
C VAL A 215 -12.20 3.51 15.22
N ARG A 216 -11.90 2.23 15.33
CA ARG A 216 -12.77 1.22 15.96
C ARG A 216 -12.16 0.60 17.21
N SER A 217 -10.83 0.68 17.35
CA SER A 217 -10.09 0.21 18.52
C SER A 217 -9.22 1.33 19.09
N PRO A 218 -8.86 1.29 20.39
CA PRO A 218 -8.00 2.30 21.01
C PRO A 218 -6.69 2.48 20.23
N GLY A 219 -6.34 3.75 19.97
CA GLY A 219 -5.15 4.13 19.22
C GLY A 219 -5.25 3.92 17.71
N GLY A 220 -6.41 3.49 17.19
CA GLY A 220 -6.64 3.19 15.77
C GLY A 220 -5.89 1.97 15.27
N ARG A 221 -4.68 1.70 15.75
CA ARG A 221 -3.80 0.59 15.31
C ARG A 221 -3.69 0.56 13.79
N VAL A 222 -2.93 1.50 13.25
CA VAL A 222 -2.77 1.66 11.80
C VAL A 222 -1.81 0.60 11.24
N PHE A 223 -2.19 0.01 10.11
CA PHE A 223 -1.37 -0.92 9.34
C PHE A 223 -1.18 -0.35 7.93
N ILE A 224 0.01 -0.53 7.36
CA ILE A 224 0.36 -0.05 6.03
C ILE A 224 1.32 -1.02 5.36
N GLY A 225 1.08 -1.32 4.10
CA GLY A 225 1.93 -2.18 3.29
C GLY A 225 1.45 -2.27 1.86
N ASP A 226 1.94 -3.28 1.13
CA ASP A 226 1.44 -3.57 -0.21
C ASP A 226 1.58 -2.35 -1.14
N ALA A 227 2.81 -1.96 -1.37
CA ALA A 227 3.10 -0.78 -2.18
C ALA A 227 3.21 -1.15 -3.66
N HIS A 228 2.54 -0.40 -4.50
CA HIS A 228 2.50 -0.56 -5.94
C HIS A 228 3.25 0.58 -6.63
N ALA A 229 4.17 0.27 -7.53
CA ALA A 229 4.89 1.27 -8.33
C ALA A 229 4.00 1.84 -9.46
N CYS A 230 3.08 1.04 -9.95
CA CYS A 230 1.97 1.43 -10.82
C CYS A 230 0.92 0.31 -10.90
N GLN A 231 -0.32 0.70 -11.15
CA GLN A 231 -1.46 -0.20 -11.30
C GLN A 231 -2.48 0.44 -12.24
N GLY A 232 -3.20 -0.37 -13.00
CA GLY A 232 -4.43 0.04 -13.68
C GLY A 232 -5.65 -0.13 -12.77
N ASP A 233 -6.73 0.57 -13.09
CA ASP A 233 -7.98 0.46 -12.34
C ASP A 233 -8.48 -0.99 -12.28
N GLY A 234 -8.87 -1.42 -11.08
CA GLY A 234 -9.42 -2.73 -10.81
C GLY A 234 -8.40 -3.86 -10.69
N GLU A 235 -7.09 -3.57 -10.84
CA GLU A 235 -6.01 -4.55 -10.65
C GLU A 235 -6.32 -5.92 -11.28
N VAL A 236 -6.68 -5.92 -12.55
CA VAL A 236 -7.38 -7.03 -13.24
C VAL A 236 -6.69 -8.39 -13.11
N CYS A 237 -5.35 -8.45 -13.10
CA CYS A 237 -4.64 -9.72 -12.88
C CYS A 237 -4.47 -10.10 -11.40
N GLY A 238 -4.95 -9.26 -10.48
CA GLY A 238 -4.84 -9.46 -9.03
C GLY A 238 -3.46 -9.11 -8.45
N VAL A 239 -2.56 -8.56 -9.25
CA VAL A 239 -1.20 -8.16 -8.85
C VAL A 239 -0.79 -6.93 -9.65
N ALA A 240 -0.40 -5.90 -8.96
CA ALA A 240 0.15 -4.68 -9.56
C ALA A 240 1.66 -4.82 -9.89
N VAL A 241 2.40 -3.74 -9.89
CA VAL A 241 3.86 -3.80 -9.84
C VAL A 241 4.28 -3.66 -8.38
N GLU A 242 4.37 -4.79 -7.70
CA GLU A 242 4.72 -4.93 -6.30
C GLU A 242 6.19 -4.59 -6.06
N TYR A 243 6.49 -3.76 -5.06
CA TYR A 243 7.87 -3.37 -4.79
C TYR A 243 8.09 -2.93 -3.34
N PRO A 244 9.31 -3.12 -2.80
CA PRO A 244 9.66 -2.57 -1.50
C PRO A 244 9.90 -1.06 -1.60
N THR A 245 9.27 -0.29 -0.69
CA THR A 245 9.38 1.17 -0.69
C THR A 245 9.60 1.75 0.71
N ALA A 246 10.16 2.95 0.77
CA ALA A 246 10.11 3.80 1.95
C ALA A 246 8.94 4.79 1.78
N VAL A 247 7.90 4.63 2.61
CA VAL A 247 6.71 5.47 2.61
C VAL A 247 6.83 6.49 3.72
N SER A 248 6.79 7.78 3.37
CA SER A 248 6.67 8.86 4.35
C SER A 248 5.22 9.33 4.44
N TYR A 249 4.68 9.35 5.62
CA TYR A 249 3.30 9.77 5.86
C TYR A 249 3.11 10.41 7.24
N THR A 250 2.07 11.22 7.38
CA THR A 250 1.68 11.89 8.63
C THR A 250 0.26 11.46 9.01
N HIS A 251 0.05 11.20 10.29
CA HIS A 251 -1.26 10.92 10.86
C HIS A 251 -1.85 12.17 11.50
N LEU A 252 -3.08 12.47 11.17
CA LEU A 252 -3.87 13.51 11.81
C LEU A 252 -5.10 12.86 12.44
N ARG A 253 -5.39 13.19 13.69
CA ARG A 253 -6.66 12.86 14.32
C ARG A 253 -7.68 13.91 13.90
N ALA A 254 -8.72 13.50 13.20
CA ALA A 254 -9.89 14.33 12.95
C ALA A 254 -10.95 13.98 14.00
N HIS A 255 -11.47 14.99 14.71
CA HIS A 255 -12.67 14.84 15.53
C HIS A 255 -13.87 15.06 14.61
N GLU A 256 -14.86 14.19 14.67
CA GLU A 256 -16.18 14.54 14.20
C GLU A 256 -16.76 15.61 15.14
N THR A 257 -17.05 16.78 14.60
CA THR A 257 -17.81 17.83 15.27
C THR A 257 -19.30 17.66 15.00
#